data_80f045e76178ee4acd8b1895b8532739
#
_entry.id   80f045e76178ee4acd8b1895b8532739
#
_cell.length_a   1.000
_cell.length_b   1.000
_cell.length_c   1.000
_cell.angle_alpha   90.00
_cell.angle_beta   90.00
_cell.angle_gamma   90.00
#
_symmetry.space_group_name_H-M   'P 1'
#
loop_
_entity.id
_entity.type
_entity.pdbx_description
1 polymer ?
#
loop_
_entity_poly.entity_id
_entity_poly.type
_entity_poly.pdbx_seq_one_letter_code
_entity_poly.pdbx_strand_id
1 'polypeptide(L)'
;MPRRLLGVFLLLLVSVSFVRAQGDIVLFTVGSEPICKDEFEFHFSKSSEKRADVFVETYARFKQKVRYAKEIGLDTLTSYRGWVKQSKSALKGSQQETYESRAQQAGREWMKVVHITFPLKQSAHKREAQRGMQYMDSLYAVLPKNVKPDVEEGTWVQTRYLLNEWKGQLAHLVKDEYSKPFYSPLGIHIIAWKDKRLGIEPDAARPVDDTLWKMQEIEDGWLAVALDEYWDKRLVATEQELKTHFKKHRSAYGGGIPHFSGAVIYCQDKKEAKAIKKYLKKYPQVFWKEAMERIPAKVSEKCKAEVGLFALGSHPCVDKLVFKCGDFEPSADYPYVWVSGKKLKKGPEDYRDVREKVEKDWREGKKKAEMEAIIQKYRVEIDKEVLKTVNRAENK
;
A
#
# COMPACT_ATOMS: atom_id res chain seq x y z
N MET A 1 55.90 30.47 26.95
CA MET A 1 54.54 30.13 27.45
C MET A 1 53.55 30.34 26.36
N PRO A 2 53.01 29.35 25.68
CA PRO A 2 51.87 29.54 24.80
C PRO A 2 50.59 29.14 25.48
N ARG A 3 49.59 30.06 25.39
CA ARG A 3 48.23 29.91 25.85
C ARG A 3 47.48 28.88 25.02
N ARG A 4 46.98 27.81 25.65
CA ARG A 4 46.05 26.87 25.07
C ARG A 4 44.66 27.48 24.99
N LEU A 5 44.16 27.72 23.76
CA LEU A 5 42.76 28.00 23.49
C LEU A 5 41.99 26.68 23.47
N LEU A 6 41.18 26.47 24.53
CA LEU A 6 40.17 25.44 24.56
C LEU A 6 39.00 25.91 23.69
N GLY A 7 38.84 25.33 22.53
CA GLY A 7 37.65 25.47 21.69
C GLY A 7 36.50 24.66 22.29
N VAL A 8 35.55 25.32 22.90
CA VAL A 8 34.28 24.71 23.31
C VAL A 8 33.42 24.53 22.07
N PHE A 9 33.35 23.29 21.57
CA PHE A 9 32.38 22.90 20.56
C PHE A 9 31.00 22.85 21.21
N LEU A 10 30.23 23.91 21.06
CA LEU A 10 28.81 23.94 21.44
C LEU A 10 28.01 23.13 20.40
N LEU A 11 27.72 21.87 20.72
CA LEU A 11 26.77 21.04 20.00
C LEU A 11 25.37 21.64 20.20
N LEU A 12 24.94 22.45 19.23
CA LEU A 12 23.55 22.87 19.09
C LEU A 12 22.71 21.63 18.69
N LEU A 13 22.19 20.95 19.71
CA LEU A 13 21.07 20.04 19.56
C LEU A 13 19.84 20.86 19.15
N VAL A 14 19.62 20.98 17.85
CA VAL A 14 18.32 21.42 17.35
C VAL A 14 17.34 20.29 17.59
N SER A 15 16.75 20.30 18.77
CA SER A 15 15.56 19.53 19.06
C SER A 15 14.43 20.14 18.22
N VAL A 16 14.13 19.55 17.07
CA VAL A 16 12.87 19.78 16.36
C VAL A 16 11.77 19.22 17.27
N SER A 17 11.27 20.08 18.14
CA SER A 17 10.08 19.79 18.92
C SER A 17 8.92 19.75 17.97
N PHE A 18 8.53 18.55 17.50
CA PHE A 18 7.20 18.32 16.98
C PHE A 18 6.21 18.73 18.08
N VAL A 19 5.44 19.77 17.82
CA VAL A 19 4.28 20.12 18.65
C VAL A 19 3.31 18.96 18.51
N ARG A 20 3.38 18.02 19.46
CA ARG A 20 2.40 16.97 19.62
C ARG A 20 1.16 17.57 20.27
N ALA A 21 0.00 17.28 19.68
CA ALA A 21 -1.25 17.43 20.39
C ALA A 21 -1.18 16.57 21.65
N GLN A 22 -1.49 17.18 22.78
CA GLN A 22 -1.49 16.56 24.09
C GLN A 22 -2.57 15.48 24.12
N GLY A 23 -2.18 14.19 23.98
CA GLY A 23 -3.13 13.07 24.06
C GLY A 23 -2.87 11.85 23.18
N ASP A 24 -1.85 11.84 22.31
CA ASP A 24 -1.62 10.68 21.43
C ASP A 24 -1.15 9.44 22.21
N ILE A 25 -1.95 8.38 22.20
CA ILE A 25 -1.63 7.11 22.82
C ILE A 25 -0.54 6.42 21.98
N VAL A 26 0.63 6.19 22.57
CA VAL A 26 1.74 5.48 21.91
C VAL A 26 1.43 3.98 21.89
N LEU A 27 1.41 3.39 20.68
CA LEU A 27 1.20 1.96 20.50
C LEU A 27 2.52 1.18 20.55
N PHE A 28 3.55 1.69 19.89
CA PHE A 28 4.88 1.09 19.93
C PHE A 28 5.96 2.13 19.65
N THR A 29 7.20 1.77 19.95
CA THR A 29 8.36 2.59 19.60
C THR A 29 9.27 1.87 18.60
N VAL A 30 9.95 2.64 17.76
CA VAL A 30 11.03 2.17 16.87
C VAL A 30 12.31 2.87 17.32
N GLY A 31 13.13 2.20 18.12
CA GLY A 31 14.18 2.85 18.88
C GLY A 31 13.57 3.91 19.83
N SER A 32 13.91 5.20 19.65
CA SER A 32 13.32 6.29 20.42
C SER A 32 12.12 6.97 19.77
N GLU A 33 11.73 6.57 18.56
CA GLU A 33 10.63 7.18 17.82
C GLU A 33 9.32 6.49 18.16
N PRO A 34 8.35 7.19 18.78
CA PRO A 34 7.08 6.61 19.11
C PRO A 34 6.11 6.65 17.93
N ILE A 35 5.33 5.59 17.80
CA ILE A 35 4.26 5.44 16.83
C ILE A 35 2.93 5.42 17.58
N CYS A 36 2.03 6.34 17.22
CA CYS A 36 0.76 6.51 17.88
C CYS A 36 -0.27 5.49 17.39
N LYS A 37 -1.25 5.20 18.24
CA LYS A 37 -2.36 4.30 17.94
C LYS A 37 -3.13 4.77 16.69
N ASP A 38 -3.44 6.05 16.60
CA ASP A 38 -4.22 6.63 15.49
C ASP A 38 -3.51 6.51 14.14
N GLU A 39 -2.18 6.74 14.13
CA GLU A 39 -1.34 6.49 12.95
C GLU A 39 -1.44 5.01 12.52
N PHE A 40 -1.30 4.11 13.48
CA PHE A 40 -1.37 2.68 13.22
C PHE A 40 -2.74 2.26 12.70
N GLU A 41 -3.84 2.70 13.33
CA GLU A 41 -5.21 2.40 12.92
C GLU A 41 -5.51 2.90 11.51
N PHE A 42 -5.01 4.07 11.14
CA PHE A 42 -5.12 4.59 9.78
C PHE A 42 -4.48 3.65 8.75
N HIS A 43 -3.26 3.18 8.98
CA HIS A 43 -2.58 2.26 8.07
C HIS A 43 -3.17 0.85 8.11
N PHE A 44 -3.57 0.38 9.29
CA PHE A 44 -4.21 -0.92 9.47
C PHE A 44 -5.55 -1.01 8.73
N SER A 45 -6.37 0.05 8.76
CA SER A 45 -7.65 0.10 8.06
C SER A 45 -7.53 -0.09 6.54
N LYS A 46 -6.41 0.33 5.95
CA LYS A 46 -6.11 0.22 4.52
C LYS A 46 -5.45 -1.11 4.13
N SER A 47 -4.96 -1.86 5.10
CA SER A 47 -4.26 -3.12 4.83
C SER A 47 -5.24 -4.26 4.51
N SER A 48 -4.77 -5.28 3.79
CA SER A 48 -5.52 -6.53 3.60
C SER A 48 -5.50 -7.43 4.84
N GLU A 49 -4.54 -7.20 5.76
CA GLU A 49 -4.44 -7.96 7.01
C GLU A 49 -5.60 -7.60 7.95
N LYS A 50 -6.23 -8.62 8.56
CA LYS A 50 -7.37 -8.44 9.47
C LYS A 50 -6.98 -8.48 10.94
N ARG A 51 -5.76 -8.90 11.23
CA ARG A 51 -5.25 -9.12 12.58
C ARG A 51 -4.23 -8.04 12.94
N ALA A 52 -4.53 -7.22 13.94
CA ALA A 52 -3.64 -6.15 14.40
C ALA A 52 -2.31 -6.67 14.94
N ASP A 53 -2.30 -7.84 15.61
CA ASP A 53 -1.09 -8.47 16.14
C ASP A 53 -0.13 -8.97 15.05
N VAL A 54 -0.64 -9.31 13.87
CA VAL A 54 0.17 -9.66 12.69
C VAL A 54 0.62 -8.39 11.96
N PHE A 55 -0.30 -7.44 11.78
CA PHE A 55 0.01 -6.20 11.07
C PHE A 55 1.07 -5.35 11.79
N VAL A 56 1.06 -5.31 13.13
CA VAL A 56 2.00 -4.50 13.91
C VAL A 56 3.46 -4.92 13.66
N GLU A 57 3.74 -6.21 13.49
CA GLU A 57 5.09 -6.68 13.18
C GLU A 57 5.57 -6.21 11.81
N THR A 58 4.68 -6.29 10.81
CA THR A 58 4.99 -5.85 9.44
C THR A 58 5.18 -4.33 9.39
N TYR A 59 4.29 -3.59 10.05
CA TYR A 59 4.35 -2.14 10.10
C TYR A 59 5.58 -1.64 10.89
N ALA A 60 5.93 -2.29 11.98
CA ALA A 60 7.14 -1.98 12.72
C ALA A 60 8.41 -2.15 11.87
N ARG A 61 8.53 -3.25 11.10
CA ARG A 61 9.64 -3.45 10.14
C ARG A 61 9.69 -2.38 9.07
N PHE A 62 8.53 -1.97 8.55
CA PHE A 62 8.44 -0.86 7.61
C PHE A 62 8.97 0.44 8.23
N LYS A 63 8.55 0.78 9.44
CA LYS A 63 9.02 1.99 10.16
C LYS A 63 10.51 1.93 10.50
N GLN A 64 11.04 0.75 10.84
CA GLN A 64 12.48 0.55 11.03
C GLN A 64 13.27 0.85 9.75
N LYS A 65 12.75 0.38 8.61
CA LYS A 65 13.34 0.64 7.28
C LYS A 65 13.35 2.12 6.94
N VAL A 66 12.23 2.80 7.16
CA VAL A 66 12.08 4.26 6.97
C VAL A 66 13.06 5.04 7.86
N ARG A 67 13.15 4.66 9.13
CA ARG A 67 14.08 5.31 10.07
C ARG A 67 15.53 5.21 9.61
N TYR A 68 15.94 4.03 9.15
CA TYR A 68 17.28 3.85 8.60
C TYR A 68 17.50 4.69 7.32
N ALA A 69 16.52 4.76 6.44
CA ALA A 69 16.57 5.60 5.25
C ALA A 69 16.81 7.09 5.59
N LYS A 70 16.13 7.58 6.63
CA LYS A 70 16.36 8.94 7.17
C LYS A 70 17.76 9.10 7.77
N GLU A 71 18.23 8.12 8.54
CA GLU A 71 19.55 8.17 9.17
C GLU A 71 20.70 8.26 8.13
N ILE A 72 20.58 7.55 7.01
CA ILE A 72 21.55 7.63 5.94
C ILE A 72 21.32 8.80 4.97
N GLY A 73 20.38 9.69 5.28
CA GLY A 73 20.16 10.96 4.58
C GLY A 73 19.37 10.85 3.28
N LEU A 74 18.59 9.78 3.04
CA LEU A 74 17.78 9.67 1.81
C LEU A 74 16.68 10.73 1.73
N ASP A 75 16.21 11.24 2.87
CA ASP A 75 15.25 12.36 2.98
C ASP A 75 15.86 13.73 2.59
N THR A 76 17.18 13.81 2.47
CA THR A 76 17.88 15.04 2.05
C THR A 76 18.06 15.15 0.54
N LEU A 77 17.82 14.09 -0.20
CA LEU A 77 17.98 14.04 -1.65
C LEU A 77 17.05 15.05 -2.36
N THR A 78 17.56 15.71 -3.40
CA THR A 78 16.78 16.66 -4.21
C THR A 78 15.55 16.01 -4.83
N SER A 79 15.67 14.76 -5.29
CA SER A 79 14.56 13.96 -5.82
C SER A 79 13.44 13.77 -4.79
N TYR A 80 13.80 13.42 -3.55
CA TYR A 80 12.85 13.29 -2.44
C TYR A 80 12.13 14.62 -2.16
N ARG A 81 12.89 15.68 -1.97
CA ARG A 81 12.33 17.00 -1.67
C ARG A 81 11.40 17.51 -2.77
N GLY A 82 11.77 17.30 -4.03
CA GLY A 82 10.95 17.67 -5.18
C GLY A 82 9.63 16.88 -5.20
N TRP A 83 9.71 15.59 -4.98
CA TRP A 83 8.54 14.72 -4.94
C TRP A 83 7.60 15.02 -3.75
N VAL A 84 8.14 15.23 -2.54
CA VAL A 84 7.36 15.65 -1.36
C VAL A 84 6.63 16.97 -1.64
N LYS A 85 7.31 17.94 -2.25
CA LYS A 85 6.69 19.24 -2.63
C LYS A 85 5.52 19.04 -3.59
N GLN A 86 5.68 18.20 -4.61
CA GLN A 86 4.62 17.90 -5.58
C GLN A 86 3.44 17.17 -4.91
N SER A 87 3.71 16.17 -4.08
CA SER A 87 2.69 15.42 -3.35
C SER A 87 1.89 16.29 -2.37
N LYS A 88 2.57 17.22 -1.67
CA LYS A 88 1.91 18.23 -0.81
C LYS A 88 0.99 19.15 -1.61
N SER A 89 1.40 19.54 -2.80
CA SER A 89 0.56 20.37 -3.68
C SER A 89 -0.67 19.63 -4.17
N ALA A 90 -0.52 18.36 -4.53
CA ALA A 90 -1.63 17.50 -4.96
C ALA A 90 -2.66 17.26 -3.82
N LEU A 91 -2.17 17.00 -2.60
CA LEU A 91 -3.05 16.85 -1.42
C LEU A 91 -3.80 18.14 -1.09
N LYS A 92 -3.16 19.30 -1.19
CA LYS A 92 -3.82 20.59 -1.00
C LYS A 92 -4.92 20.82 -2.04
N GLY A 93 -4.68 20.45 -3.31
CA GLY A 93 -5.69 20.52 -4.36
C GLY A 93 -6.95 19.69 -4.02
N SER A 94 -6.76 18.45 -3.59
CA SER A 94 -7.87 17.59 -3.19
C SER A 94 -8.62 18.09 -1.95
N GLN A 95 -7.92 18.74 -1.01
CA GLN A 95 -8.55 19.41 0.14
C GLN A 95 -9.37 20.64 -0.27
N GLN A 96 -8.89 21.40 -1.25
CA GLN A 96 -9.61 22.56 -1.78
C GLN A 96 -10.94 22.11 -2.42
N GLU A 97 -10.95 21.06 -3.22
CA GLU A 97 -12.16 20.49 -3.79
C GLU A 97 -13.15 20.02 -2.69
N THR A 98 -12.63 19.41 -1.62
CA THR A 98 -13.45 19.01 -0.48
C THR A 98 -14.00 20.22 0.27
N TYR A 99 -13.21 21.28 0.42
CA TYR A 99 -13.63 22.53 1.05
C TYR A 99 -14.71 23.23 0.23
N GLU A 100 -14.57 23.32 -1.08
CA GLU A 100 -15.56 23.90 -1.98
C GLU A 100 -16.88 23.12 -1.96
N SER A 101 -16.83 21.78 -1.95
CA SER A 101 -18.00 20.92 -1.76
C SER A 101 -18.68 21.18 -0.41
N ARG A 102 -17.92 21.39 0.67
CA ARG A 102 -18.42 21.75 1.99
C ARG A 102 -19.02 23.17 2.01
N ALA A 103 -18.39 24.13 1.32
CA ALA A 103 -18.92 25.48 1.20
C ALA A 103 -20.27 25.50 0.51
N GLN A 104 -20.49 24.67 -0.52
CA GLN A 104 -21.82 24.49 -1.14
C GLN A 104 -22.86 23.92 -0.17
N GLN A 105 -22.43 23.19 0.85
CA GLN A 105 -23.29 22.66 1.91
C GLN A 105 -23.53 23.68 3.04
N ALA A 106 -22.71 24.71 3.14
CA ALA A 106 -22.74 25.71 4.24
C ALA A 106 -24.06 26.50 4.31
N GLY A 107 -24.77 26.65 3.19
CA GLY A 107 -26.08 27.30 3.13
C GLY A 107 -27.28 26.42 3.49
N ARG A 108 -27.06 25.15 3.87
CA ARG A 108 -28.17 24.26 4.23
C ARG A 108 -28.59 24.49 5.66
N GLU A 109 -29.89 24.69 5.85
CA GLU A 109 -30.48 24.82 7.17
C GLU A 109 -30.95 23.45 7.67
N TRP A 110 -30.55 23.10 8.89
CA TRP A 110 -30.93 21.87 9.59
C TRP A 110 -31.73 22.23 10.83
N MET A 111 -32.74 21.42 11.13
CA MET A 111 -33.54 21.55 12.33
C MET A 111 -33.61 20.20 13.05
N LYS A 112 -33.32 20.20 14.35
CA LYS A 112 -33.52 19.02 15.20
C LYS A 112 -34.98 19.00 15.66
N VAL A 113 -35.75 18.03 15.16
CA VAL A 113 -37.21 17.93 15.39
C VAL A 113 -37.51 16.69 16.23
N VAL A 114 -38.27 16.90 17.27
CA VAL A 114 -38.97 15.84 18.03
C VAL A 114 -40.38 15.73 17.48
N HIS A 115 -40.85 14.52 17.22
CA HIS A 115 -42.21 14.33 16.73
C HIS A 115 -42.87 13.09 17.32
N ILE A 116 -44.16 13.20 17.52
CA ILE A 116 -45.05 12.11 17.86
C ILE A 116 -46.05 11.99 16.73
N THR A 117 -46.21 10.79 16.18
CA THR A 117 -47.06 10.56 15.01
C THR A 117 -48.08 9.48 15.30
N PHE A 118 -49.34 9.80 15.01
CA PHE A 118 -50.41 8.81 14.86
C PHE A 118 -50.58 8.56 13.35
N PRO A 119 -50.15 7.41 12.83
CA PRO A 119 -50.16 7.15 11.39
C PRO A 119 -51.63 7.00 10.90
N LEU A 120 -51.97 7.70 9.85
CA LEU A 120 -53.23 7.57 9.14
C LEU A 120 -53.00 7.36 7.67
N LYS A 121 -53.67 6.39 7.07
CA LYS A 121 -53.70 6.26 5.61
C LYS A 121 -54.51 7.40 5.00
N GLN A 122 -54.12 7.86 3.80
CA GLN A 122 -54.90 8.87 3.07
C GLN A 122 -56.36 8.43 2.79
N SER A 123 -56.62 7.12 2.76
CA SER A 123 -57.92 6.50 2.58
C SER A 123 -58.66 6.24 3.91
N ALA A 124 -58.16 6.72 5.04
CA ALA A 124 -58.77 6.48 6.35
C ALA A 124 -60.18 7.06 6.46
N HIS A 125 -61.08 6.31 7.08
CA HIS A 125 -62.45 6.80 7.31
C HIS A 125 -62.48 7.97 8.30
N LYS A 126 -63.44 8.89 8.12
CA LYS A 126 -63.62 10.07 8.98
C LYS A 126 -63.65 9.72 10.48
N ARG A 127 -64.25 8.58 10.84
CA ARG A 127 -64.31 8.11 12.25
C ARG A 127 -62.92 7.73 12.80
N GLU A 128 -62.06 7.15 11.97
CA GLU A 128 -60.68 6.79 12.35
C GLU A 128 -59.84 8.05 12.56
N ALA A 129 -59.95 9.01 11.65
CA ALA A 129 -59.30 10.30 11.77
C ALA A 129 -59.74 11.07 13.03
N GLN A 130 -61.05 11.06 13.34
CA GLN A 130 -61.56 11.69 14.56
C GLN A 130 -61.04 11.01 15.83
N ARG A 131 -61.01 9.66 15.89
CA ARG A 131 -60.44 8.92 17.03
C ARG A 131 -58.95 9.21 17.20
N GLY A 132 -58.20 9.22 16.10
CA GLY A 132 -56.78 9.56 16.10
C GLY A 132 -56.54 10.97 16.65
N MET A 133 -57.35 11.96 16.23
CA MET A 133 -57.24 13.33 16.73
C MET A 133 -57.55 13.41 18.23
N GLN A 134 -58.64 12.79 18.69
CA GLN A 134 -58.98 12.72 20.11
C GLN A 134 -57.90 12.09 20.97
N TYR A 135 -57.26 11.02 20.45
CA TYR A 135 -56.12 10.40 21.10
C TYR A 135 -54.94 11.37 21.20
N MET A 136 -54.60 12.04 20.12
CA MET A 136 -53.46 12.99 20.09
C MET A 136 -53.73 14.22 20.93
N ASP A 137 -55.01 14.71 21.01
CA ASP A 137 -55.42 15.79 21.92
C ASP A 137 -55.25 15.37 23.39
N SER A 138 -55.65 14.13 23.73
CA SER A 138 -55.47 13.59 25.07
C SER A 138 -54.01 13.46 25.44
N LEU A 139 -53.17 13.03 24.48
CA LEU A 139 -51.73 12.94 24.66
C LEU A 139 -51.10 14.32 24.83
N TYR A 140 -51.48 15.30 24.00
CA TYR A 140 -51.02 16.68 24.11
C TYR A 140 -51.35 17.31 25.48
N ALA A 141 -52.52 17.01 26.03
CA ALA A 141 -52.96 17.53 27.33
C ALA A 141 -52.05 17.05 28.51
N VAL A 142 -51.41 15.91 28.38
CA VAL A 142 -50.53 15.35 29.42
C VAL A 142 -49.04 15.58 29.13
N LEU A 143 -48.67 16.05 27.93
CA LEU A 143 -47.29 16.41 27.62
C LEU A 143 -46.82 17.60 28.48
N PRO A 144 -45.55 17.62 28.90
CA PRO A 144 -44.99 18.81 29.54
C PRO A 144 -45.05 19.98 28.54
N LYS A 145 -45.26 21.22 29.04
CA LYS A 145 -45.31 22.39 28.17
C LYS A 145 -44.11 22.51 27.20
N ASN A 146 -42.95 22.10 27.67
CA ASN A 146 -41.73 22.10 26.87
C ASN A 146 -41.09 20.72 26.88
N VAL A 147 -40.37 20.38 25.80
CA VAL A 147 -39.56 19.19 25.70
C VAL A 147 -38.49 19.21 26.81
N LYS A 148 -38.41 18.15 27.60
CA LYS A 148 -37.39 18.05 28.67
C LYS A 148 -36.01 18.15 28.10
N PRO A 149 -35.08 18.89 28.75
CA PRO A 149 -33.69 19.05 28.25
C PRO A 149 -32.95 17.72 28.11
N ASP A 150 -33.22 16.75 28.98
CA ASP A 150 -32.54 15.46 29.08
C ASP A 150 -32.96 14.44 27.99
N VAL A 151 -34.01 14.75 27.23
CA VAL A 151 -34.44 13.90 26.13
C VAL A 151 -33.58 14.24 24.93
N GLU A 152 -32.51 13.46 24.71
CA GLU A 152 -31.67 13.53 23.51
C GLU A 152 -32.40 13.13 22.23
N GLU A 153 -33.66 12.72 22.36
CA GLU A 153 -34.52 12.31 21.27
C GLU A 153 -34.82 13.50 20.35
N GLY A 154 -34.59 13.32 19.11
CA GLY A 154 -34.88 14.28 18.05
C GLY A 154 -33.96 13.96 16.83
N THR A 155 -34.55 14.06 15.65
CA THR A 155 -33.84 13.77 14.40
C THR A 155 -33.48 15.07 13.70
N TRP A 156 -32.23 15.18 13.23
CA TRP A 156 -31.83 16.27 12.36
C TRP A 156 -32.41 16.09 10.96
N VAL A 157 -33.15 17.08 10.49
CA VAL A 157 -33.77 17.10 9.17
C VAL A 157 -33.44 18.41 8.47
N GLN A 158 -33.02 18.33 7.20
CA GLN A 158 -32.91 19.55 6.42
C GLN A 158 -34.24 20.24 6.28
N THR A 159 -34.30 21.53 6.59
CA THR A 159 -35.54 22.31 6.56
C THR A 159 -36.28 22.23 5.22
N ARG A 160 -35.56 22.09 4.12
CA ARG A 160 -36.15 21.94 2.77
C ARG A 160 -36.95 20.65 2.60
N TYR A 161 -36.62 19.57 3.33
CA TYR A 161 -37.30 18.27 3.23
C TYR A 161 -38.46 18.09 4.25
N LEU A 162 -38.64 19.05 5.15
CA LEU A 162 -39.79 19.03 6.03
C LEU A 162 -41.09 19.16 5.23
N LEU A 163 -42.15 18.46 5.64
CA LEU A 163 -43.48 18.62 5.07
C LEU A 163 -43.95 20.07 5.23
N ASN A 164 -44.74 20.56 4.29
CA ASN A 164 -45.26 21.94 4.35
C ASN A 164 -46.11 22.21 5.61
N GLU A 165 -46.89 21.23 6.02
CA GLU A 165 -47.67 21.27 7.24
C GLU A 165 -46.77 21.42 8.49
N TRP A 166 -45.62 20.70 8.50
CA TRP A 166 -44.65 20.81 9.57
C TRP A 166 -43.96 22.17 9.56
N LYS A 167 -43.55 22.67 8.40
CA LYS A 167 -42.96 24.02 8.26
C LYS A 167 -43.90 25.10 8.79
N GLY A 168 -45.19 24.99 8.46
CA GLY A 168 -46.22 25.93 8.95
C GLY A 168 -46.30 25.94 10.47
N GLN A 169 -46.32 24.78 11.11
CA GLN A 169 -46.36 24.70 12.58
C GLN A 169 -45.06 25.17 13.22
N LEU A 170 -43.90 24.72 12.73
CA LEU A 170 -42.58 25.05 13.29
C LEU A 170 -42.23 26.55 13.17
N ALA A 171 -42.82 27.26 12.21
CA ALA A 171 -42.62 28.70 12.04
C ALA A 171 -43.20 29.54 13.22
N HIS A 172 -44.20 29.01 13.92
CA HIS A 172 -44.88 29.70 15.00
C HIS A 172 -44.55 29.21 16.41
N LEU A 173 -43.75 28.11 16.50
CA LEU A 173 -43.34 27.50 17.77
C LEU A 173 -42.09 28.13 18.32
N VAL A 174 -42.03 28.31 19.63
CA VAL A 174 -40.81 28.61 20.35
C VAL A 174 -39.97 27.35 20.49
N LYS A 175 -38.66 27.50 20.69
CA LYS A 175 -37.79 26.38 20.97
C LYS A 175 -38.30 25.52 22.13
N ASP A 176 -38.26 24.20 21.94
CA ASP A 176 -38.71 23.18 22.88
C ASP A 176 -40.24 23.17 23.14
N GLU A 177 -41.04 24.00 22.47
CA GLU A 177 -42.48 24.01 22.57
C GLU A 177 -43.13 22.97 21.66
N TYR A 178 -44.10 22.19 22.18
CA TYR A 178 -44.90 21.26 21.39
C TYR A 178 -46.01 21.95 20.65
N SER A 179 -46.19 21.60 19.37
CA SER A 179 -47.41 22.01 18.62
C SER A 179 -48.68 21.37 19.19
N LYS A 180 -49.81 21.97 18.92
CA LYS A 180 -51.08 21.23 19.00
C LYS A 180 -51.12 20.13 17.95
N PRO A 181 -51.92 19.06 18.14
CA PRO A 181 -52.14 18.04 17.12
C PRO A 181 -52.60 18.63 15.79
N PHE A 182 -52.01 18.19 14.68
CA PHE A 182 -52.37 18.63 13.33
C PHE A 182 -52.26 17.51 12.32
N TYR A 183 -52.96 17.63 11.21
CA TYR A 183 -52.91 16.66 10.11
C TYR A 183 -51.80 16.92 9.13
N SER A 184 -51.27 15.85 8.58
CA SER A 184 -50.41 15.82 7.38
C SER A 184 -50.72 14.62 6.49
N PRO A 185 -50.19 14.49 5.30
CA PRO A 185 -50.31 13.29 4.47
C PRO A 185 -49.85 11.99 5.12
N LEU A 186 -49.04 12.05 6.19
CA LEU A 186 -48.49 10.90 6.91
C LEU A 186 -49.30 10.55 8.19
N GLY A 187 -50.27 11.37 8.58
CA GLY A 187 -51.08 11.15 9.76
C GLY A 187 -51.35 12.39 10.60
N ILE A 188 -51.51 12.21 11.91
CA ILE A 188 -51.66 13.28 12.89
C ILE A 188 -50.38 13.40 13.69
N HIS A 189 -49.90 14.63 13.86
CA HIS A 189 -48.58 14.90 14.44
C HIS A 189 -48.69 15.90 15.60
N ILE A 190 -47.79 15.72 16.57
CA ILE A 190 -47.36 16.72 17.54
C ILE A 190 -45.87 16.86 17.33
N ILE A 191 -45.35 18.05 17.10
CA ILE A 191 -43.94 18.31 16.82
C ILE A 191 -43.38 19.41 17.70
N ALA A 192 -42.07 19.38 17.94
CA ALA A 192 -41.29 20.44 18.55
C ALA A 192 -39.93 20.55 17.89
N TRP A 193 -39.29 21.69 17.95
CA TRP A 193 -37.89 21.82 17.52
C TRP A 193 -36.99 22.12 18.71
N LYS A 194 -35.78 21.46 18.71
CA LYS A 194 -34.81 21.59 19.80
C LYS A 194 -33.61 22.45 19.41
N ASP A 195 -33.18 22.41 18.15
CA ASP A 195 -32.03 23.16 17.69
C ASP A 195 -32.14 23.45 16.19
N LYS A 196 -31.44 24.53 15.75
CA LYS A 196 -31.33 24.92 14.35
C LYS A 196 -29.86 25.20 14.04
N ARG A 197 -29.35 24.71 12.91
CA ARG A 197 -28.01 24.90 12.48
C ARG A 197 -27.93 25.15 10.98
N LEU A 198 -26.93 25.95 10.58
CA LEU A 198 -26.56 26.12 9.20
C LEU A 198 -25.31 25.28 8.92
N GLY A 199 -25.21 24.70 7.74
CA GLY A 199 -24.02 24.00 7.28
C GLY A 199 -24.17 22.50 7.10
N ILE A 200 -23.14 21.73 7.48
CA ILE A 200 -23.06 20.29 7.34
C ILE A 200 -24.01 19.62 8.35
N GLU A 201 -24.49 18.43 8.01
CA GLU A 201 -25.32 17.61 8.91
C GLU A 201 -24.66 17.51 10.30
N PRO A 202 -25.40 17.89 11.37
CA PRO A 202 -24.80 18.03 12.70
C PRO A 202 -24.23 16.74 13.30
N ASP A 203 -24.86 15.59 12.96
CA ASP A 203 -24.45 14.28 13.44
C ASP A 203 -23.60 13.51 12.40
N ALA A 204 -23.31 14.14 11.25
CA ALA A 204 -22.33 13.56 10.33
C ALA A 204 -20.99 13.45 11.03
N ALA A 205 -20.43 12.24 11.06
CA ALA A 205 -19.10 12.01 11.59
C ALA A 205 -18.15 13.05 10.96
N ARG A 206 -17.49 13.86 11.78
CA ARG A 206 -16.47 14.78 11.26
C ARG A 206 -15.46 13.92 10.53
N PRO A 207 -15.16 14.18 9.24
CA PRO A 207 -14.11 13.48 8.59
C PRO A 207 -12.86 13.66 9.47
N VAL A 208 -12.30 12.56 9.94
CA VAL A 208 -11.01 12.58 10.63
C VAL A 208 -10.06 13.27 9.66
N ASP A 209 -9.38 14.31 10.12
CA ASP A 209 -8.34 14.94 9.30
C ASP A 209 -7.15 13.97 9.21
N ASP A 210 -7.23 13.07 8.25
CA ASP A 210 -6.21 12.07 7.98
C ASP A 210 -5.08 12.57 7.06
N THR A 211 -5.08 13.88 6.77
CA THR A 211 -4.08 14.51 5.88
C THR A 211 -2.66 14.29 6.38
N LEU A 212 -2.46 14.35 7.69
CA LEU A 212 -1.16 14.10 8.30
C LEU A 212 -0.68 12.68 7.99
N TRP A 213 -1.54 11.69 8.22
CA TRP A 213 -1.20 10.27 7.99
C TRP A 213 -1.06 9.93 6.51
N LYS A 214 -1.88 10.52 5.63
CA LYS A 214 -1.72 10.41 4.18
C LYS A 214 -0.39 10.97 3.71
N MET A 215 0.01 12.12 4.24
CA MET A 215 1.30 12.72 3.89
C MET A 215 2.47 11.87 4.38
N GLN A 216 2.38 11.37 5.60
CA GLN A 216 3.39 10.49 6.18
C GLN A 216 3.49 9.16 5.42
N GLU A 217 2.36 8.55 5.04
CA GLU A 217 2.31 7.33 4.21
C GLU A 217 3.09 7.51 2.90
N ILE A 218 2.87 8.66 2.25
CA ILE A 218 3.55 9.00 1.01
C ILE A 218 5.06 9.17 1.24
N GLU A 219 5.46 9.96 2.24
CA GLU A 219 6.88 10.21 2.56
C GLU A 219 7.61 8.93 2.96
N ASP A 220 7.04 8.15 3.85
CA ASP A 220 7.62 6.90 4.35
C ASP A 220 7.68 5.84 3.23
N GLY A 221 6.64 5.74 2.39
CA GLY A 221 6.62 4.85 1.24
C GLY A 221 7.74 5.16 0.25
N TRP A 222 7.97 6.45 -0.06
CA TRP A 222 9.07 6.86 -0.92
C TRP A 222 10.43 6.49 -0.32
N LEU A 223 10.64 6.73 0.97
CA LEU A 223 11.89 6.41 1.67
C LEU A 223 12.16 4.91 1.68
N ALA A 224 11.13 4.10 1.86
CA ALA A 224 11.26 2.65 1.83
C ALA A 224 11.70 2.14 0.44
N VAL A 225 11.13 2.69 -0.64
CA VAL A 225 11.53 2.37 -2.02
C VAL A 225 12.92 2.88 -2.33
N ALA A 226 13.24 4.12 -1.94
CA ALA A 226 14.57 4.70 -2.14
C ALA A 226 15.68 3.89 -1.44
N LEU A 227 15.39 3.31 -0.28
CA LEU A 227 16.33 2.42 0.39
C LEU A 227 16.57 1.13 -0.39
N ASP A 228 15.54 0.53 -0.99
CA ASP A 228 15.72 -0.64 -1.85
C ASP A 228 16.58 -0.32 -3.07
N GLU A 229 16.34 0.83 -3.72
CA GLU A 229 17.18 1.30 -4.84
C GLU A 229 18.62 1.60 -4.41
N TYR A 230 18.80 2.18 -3.22
CA TYR A 230 20.13 2.43 -2.65
C TYR A 230 20.88 1.12 -2.45
N TRP A 231 20.24 0.09 -1.91
CA TRP A 231 20.83 -1.23 -1.77
C TRP A 231 21.13 -1.86 -3.12
N ASP A 232 20.22 -1.77 -4.10
CA ASP A 232 20.47 -2.32 -5.44
C ASP A 232 21.69 -1.71 -6.13
N LYS A 233 21.92 -0.41 -5.92
CA LYS A 233 23.09 0.28 -6.45
C LYS A 233 24.38 -0.03 -5.68
N ARG A 234 24.29 -0.22 -4.38
CA ARG A 234 25.45 -0.47 -3.50
C ARG A 234 25.87 -1.94 -3.49
N LEU A 235 24.92 -2.86 -3.51
CA LEU A 235 25.15 -4.29 -3.41
C LEU A 235 25.50 -4.88 -4.79
N VAL A 236 26.71 -4.62 -5.22
CA VAL A 236 27.27 -5.19 -6.46
C VAL A 236 28.22 -6.31 -6.08
N ALA A 237 27.92 -7.53 -6.53
CA ALA A 237 28.69 -8.70 -6.22
C ALA A 237 30.00 -8.73 -7.03
N THR A 238 31.10 -9.08 -6.40
CA THR A 238 32.34 -9.46 -7.08
C THR A 238 32.25 -10.88 -7.64
N GLU A 239 33.03 -11.19 -8.66
CA GLU A 239 33.13 -12.54 -9.24
C GLU A 239 33.43 -13.60 -8.17
N GLN A 240 34.28 -13.26 -7.22
CA GLN A 240 34.67 -14.17 -6.13
C GLN A 240 33.51 -14.42 -5.16
N GLU A 241 32.68 -13.41 -4.86
CA GLU A 241 31.48 -13.56 -4.01
C GLU A 241 30.45 -14.43 -4.69
N LEU A 242 30.18 -14.20 -5.99
CA LEU A 242 29.25 -15.03 -6.76
C LEU A 242 29.69 -16.50 -6.80
N LYS A 243 30.97 -16.73 -7.05
CA LYS A 243 31.55 -18.09 -7.04
C LYS A 243 31.43 -18.75 -5.68
N THR A 244 31.67 -18.01 -4.60
CA THR A 244 31.56 -18.51 -3.22
C THR A 244 30.11 -18.81 -2.86
N HIS A 245 29.19 -17.90 -3.19
CA HIS A 245 27.79 -18.07 -2.98
C HIS A 245 27.21 -19.29 -3.72
N PHE A 246 27.55 -19.43 -5.00
CA PHE A 246 27.18 -20.59 -5.80
C PHE A 246 27.68 -21.91 -5.20
N LYS A 247 28.94 -21.97 -4.78
CA LYS A 247 29.51 -23.18 -4.17
C LYS A 247 28.75 -23.58 -2.91
N LYS A 248 28.40 -22.59 -2.06
CA LYS A 248 27.64 -22.80 -0.81
C LYS A 248 26.21 -23.26 -1.05
N HIS A 249 25.57 -22.76 -2.10
CA HIS A 249 24.14 -22.98 -2.39
C HIS A 249 23.91 -23.77 -3.69
N ARG A 250 24.89 -24.54 -4.15
CA ARG A 250 24.87 -25.22 -5.46
C ARG A 250 23.62 -26.07 -5.69
N SER A 251 23.14 -26.78 -4.66
CA SER A 251 21.95 -27.62 -4.74
C SER A 251 20.67 -26.85 -5.13
N ALA A 252 20.59 -25.57 -4.79
CA ALA A 252 19.45 -24.71 -5.12
C ALA A 252 19.34 -24.39 -6.62
N TYR A 253 20.47 -24.52 -7.38
CA TYR A 253 20.53 -24.15 -8.79
C TYR A 253 20.31 -25.31 -9.76
N GLY A 254 20.32 -26.55 -9.29
CA GLY A 254 20.27 -27.72 -10.17
C GLY A 254 18.98 -28.49 -10.20
N GLY A 255 18.11 -28.33 -9.20
CA GLY A 255 16.80 -29.01 -9.13
C GLY A 255 16.85 -30.56 -9.22
N GLY A 256 18.06 -31.18 -9.19
CA GLY A 256 18.23 -32.64 -9.32
C GLY A 256 18.05 -33.22 -10.73
N ILE A 257 17.67 -32.39 -11.73
CA ILE A 257 17.47 -32.81 -13.11
C ILE A 257 18.75 -32.65 -13.96
N PRO A 258 18.94 -33.52 -14.98
CA PRO A 258 20.06 -33.36 -15.90
C PRO A 258 19.98 -32.05 -16.69
N HIS A 259 21.15 -31.45 -16.93
CA HIS A 259 21.29 -30.26 -17.74
C HIS A 259 22.28 -30.48 -18.88
N PHE A 260 22.19 -29.68 -19.93
CA PHE A 260 23.20 -29.53 -20.96
C PHE A 260 23.75 -28.11 -20.95
N SER A 261 25.01 -27.95 -20.66
CA SER A 261 25.73 -26.66 -20.78
C SER A 261 26.44 -26.62 -22.13
N GLY A 262 26.08 -25.69 -22.98
CA GLY A 262 26.63 -25.65 -24.32
C GLY A 262 25.94 -24.69 -25.28
N ALA A 263 26.13 -24.97 -26.58
CA ALA A 263 25.51 -24.22 -27.65
C ALA A 263 24.67 -25.15 -28.54
N VAL A 264 23.51 -24.63 -28.96
CA VAL A 264 22.67 -25.16 -30.06
C VAL A 264 22.86 -24.20 -31.21
N ILE A 265 23.28 -24.72 -32.35
CA ILE A 265 23.65 -23.94 -33.54
C ILE A 265 22.78 -24.40 -34.70
N TYR A 266 22.06 -23.48 -35.28
CA TYR A 266 21.16 -23.65 -36.42
C TYR A 266 21.80 -22.94 -37.62
N CYS A 267 22.04 -23.61 -38.74
CA CYS A 267 22.68 -23.06 -39.91
C CYS A 267 21.90 -23.39 -41.20
N GLN A 268 21.99 -22.50 -42.19
CA GLN A 268 21.39 -22.70 -43.50
C GLN A 268 22.18 -23.76 -44.31
N ASP A 269 23.50 -23.88 -44.07
CA ASP A 269 24.32 -24.90 -44.71
C ASP A 269 25.33 -25.56 -43.79
N LYS A 270 25.88 -26.72 -44.22
CA LYS A 270 26.85 -27.54 -43.47
C LYS A 270 28.21 -26.87 -43.31
N LYS A 271 28.57 -25.99 -44.26
CA LYS A 271 29.89 -25.31 -44.26
C LYS A 271 29.94 -24.27 -43.14
N GLU A 272 28.85 -23.49 -42.99
CA GLU A 272 28.73 -22.50 -41.94
C GLU A 272 28.70 -23.15 -40.55
N ALA A 273 27.96 -24.27 -40.41
CA ALA A 273 27.95 -25.05 -39.16
C ALA A 273 29.37 -25.49 -38.73
N LYS A 274 30.17 -25.93 -39.68
CA LYS A 274 31.58 -26.29 -39.43
C LYS A 274 32.45 -25.09 -39.06
N ALA A 275 32.21 -23.92 -39.68
CA ALA A 275 32.95 -22.69 -39.40
C ALA A 275 32.71 -22.20 -37.95
N ILE A 276 31.44 -22.15 -37.52
CA ILE A 276 31.09 -21.78 -36.15
C ILE A 276 31.66 -22.77 -35.14
N LYS A 277 31.56 -24.06 -35.41
CA LYS A 277 32.18 -25.08 -34.56
C LYS A 277 33.66 -24.85 -34.36
N LYS A 278 34.40 -24.54 -35.44
CA LYS A 278 35.84 -24.26 -35.41
C LYS A 278 36.10 -22.95 -34.63
N TYR A 279 35.24 -21.95 -34.77
CA TYR A 279 35.34 -20.67 -34.06
C TYR A 279 35.18 -20.86 -32.57
N LEU A 280 34.07 -21.48 -32.11
CA LEU A 280 33.78 -21.69 -30.69
C LEU A 280 34.85 -22.55 -29.99
N LYS A 281 35.50 -23.52 -30.67
CA LYS A 281 36.58 -24.31 -30.11
C LYS A 281 37.79 -23.50 -29.68
N LYS A 282 37.93 -22.26 -30.17
CA LYS A 282 39.06 -21.37 -29.77
C LYS A 282 38.83 -20.76 -28.37
N TYR A 283 37.65 -20.84 -27.82
CA TYR A 283 37.28 -20.24 -26.56
C TYR A 283 36.86 -21.31 -25.55
N PRO A 284 37.14 -21.13 -24.25
CA PRO A 284 36.53 -21.93 -23.21
C PRO A 284 35.00 -21.82 -23.29
N GLN A 285 34.28 -22.89 -22.98
CA GLN A 285 32.82 -22.98 -23.10
C GLN A 285 32.10 -21.86 -22.37
N VAL A 286 32.59 -21.43 -21.22
CA VAL A 286 32.04 -20.36 -20.39
C VAL A 286 31.98 -18.99 -21.08
N PHE A 287 32.77 -18.78 -22.13
CA PHE A 287 32.82 -17.55 -22.93
C PHE A 287 32.13 -17.68 -24.29
N TRP A 288 31.40 -18.78 -24.54
CA TRP A 288 30.82 -18.99 -25.84
C TRP A 288 29.67 -17.98 -26.12
N LYS A 289 28.96 -17.50 -25.10
CA LYS A 289 27.93 -16.45 -25.28
C LYS A 289 28.57 -15.17 -25.82
N GLU A 290 29.59 -14.66 -25.16
CA GLU A 290 30.32 -13.47 -25.58
C GLU A 290 31.06 -13.68 -26.91
N ALA A 291 31.56 -14.90 -27.16
CA ALA A 291 32.18 -15.24 -28.43
C ALA A 291 31.18 -15.21 -29.59
N MET A 292 29.93 -15.64 -29.34
CA MET A 292 28.88 -15.59 -30.35
C MET A 292 28.46 -14.15 -30.69
N GLU A 293 28.43 -13.25 -29.70
CA GLU A 293 28.16 -11.82 -29.94
C GLU A 293 29.21 -11.13 -30.80
N ARG A 294 30.45 -11.67 -30.84
CA ARG A 294 31.59 -11.15 -31.62
C ARG A 294 31.82 -11.87 -32.95
N ILE A 295 30.90 -12.75 -33.34
CA ILE A 295 31.01 -13.43 -34.63
C ILE A 295 30.90 -12.40 -35.79
N PRO A 296 31.72 -12.49 -36.84
CA PRO A 296 31.60 -11.64 -38.00
C PRO A 296 30.21 -11.74 -38.64
N ALA A 297 29.61 -10.61 -38.99
CA ALA A 297 28.25 -10.51 -39.55
C ALA A 297 28.00 -11.48 -40.72
N LYS A 298 29.00 -11.66 -41.56
CA LYS A 298 29.00 -12.60 -42.71
C LYS A 298 28.67 -14.06 -42.33
N VAL A 299 28.95 -14.44 -41.08
CA VAL A 299 28.63 -15.78 -40.52
C VAL A 299 27.35 -15.76 -39.73
N SER A 300 27.05 -14.66 -39.01
CA SER A 300 25.86 -14.54 -38.17
C SER A 300 24.55 -14.45 -38.98
N GLU A 301 24.58 -13.93 -40.20
CA GLU A 301 23.39 -13.83 -41.07
C GLU A 301 22.80 -15.18 -41.46
N LYS A 302 23.62 -16.23 -41.55
CA LYS A 302 23.26 -17.58 -42.01
C LYS A 302 23.11 -18.59 -40.90
N CYS A 303 23.39 -18.19 -39.68
CA CYS A 303 23.33 -19.07 -38.51
C CYS A 303 22.77 -18.37 -37.29
N LYS A 304 21.98 -19.12 -36.54
CA LYS A 304 21.52 -18.74 -35.18
C LYS A 304 22.21 -19.62 -34.17
N ALA A 305 22.56 -19.08 -33.02
CA ALA A 305 23.10 -19.87 -31.93
C ALA A 305 22.47 -19.49 -30.61
N GLU A 306 22.08 -20.49 -29.85
CA GLU A 306 21.61 -20.39 -28.49
C GLU A 306 22.69 -20.99 -27.59
N VAL A 307 23.25 -20.18 -26.70
CA VAL A 307 24.29 -20.61 -25.77
C VAL A 307 23.80 -20.46 -24.35
N GLY A 308 23.88 -21.53 -23.57
CA GLY A 308 23.42 -21.51 -22.19
C GLY A 308 23.37 -22.86 -21.51
N LEU A 309 22.61 -22.88 -20.42
CA LEU A 309 22.29 -24.09 -19.67
C LEU A 309 20.86 -24.50 -19.97
N PHE A 310 20.66 -25.68 -20.53
CA PHE A 310 19.38 -26.23 -20.92
C PHE A 310 19.03 -27.39 -19.99
N ALA A 311 17.94 -27.27 -19.26
CA ALA A 311 17.41 -28.36 -18.43
C ALA A 311 16.73 -29.43 -19.30
N LEU A 312 16.72 -30.66 -18.86
CA LEU A 312 15.93 -31.72 -19.50
C LEU A 312 14.46 -31.29 -19.57
N GLY A 313 13.86 -31.33 -20.75
CA GLY A 313 12.47 -30.89 -21.02
C GLY A 313 12.31 -29.39 -21.33
N SER A 314 13.40 -28.60 -21.33
CA SER A 314 13.31 -27.16 -21.59
C SER A 314 13.57 -26.75 -23.06
N HIS A 315 14.15 -27.65 -23.87
CA HIS A 315 14.57 -27.30 -25.22
C HIS A 315 14.48 -28.50 -26.18
N PRO A 316 13.53 -28.54 -27.12
CA PRO A 316 13.24 -29.71 -27.96
C PRO A 316 14.46 -30.29 -28.68
N CYS A 317 15.31 -29.40 -29.26
CA CYS A 317 16.51 -29.83 -29.95
C CYS A 317 17.52 -30.51 -29.01
N VAL A 318 17.73 -29.97 -27.80
CA VAL A 318 18.63 -30.53 -26.78
C VAL A 318 18.06 -31.86 -26.28
N ASP A 319 16.76 -31.90 -26.05
CA ASP A 319 16.10 -33.13 -25.59
C ASP A 319 16.31 -34.26 -26.59
N LYS A 320 16.10 -34.00 -27.89
CA LYS A 320 16.31 -35.01 -28.92
C LYS A 320 17.77 -35.37 -29.12
N LEU A 321 18.67 -34.36 -29.32
CA LEU A 321 20.06 -34.61 -29.73
C LEU A 321 20.97 -35.00 -28.57
N VAL A 322 20.72 -34.48 -27.37
CA VAL A 322 21.58 -34.71 -26.20
C VAL A 322 20.97 -35.73 -25.24
N PHE A 323 19.74 -35.53 -24.83
CA PHE A 323 19.09 -36.40 -23.84
C PHE A 323 18.45 -37.66 -24.44
N LYS A 324 18.27 -37.67 -25.78
CA LYS A 324 17.69 -38.80 -26.52
C LYS A 324 16.21 -39.03 -26.16
N CYS A 325 15.47 -37.96 -25.88
CA CYS A 325 14.04 -37.97 -25.60
C CYS A 325 13.36 -36.83 -26.36
N GLY A 326 12.02 -36.90 -26.46
CA GLY A 326 11.24 -35.90 -27.20
C GLY A 326 11.44 -35.92 -28.71
N ASP A 327 10.69 -35.08 -29.42
CA ASP A 327 10.73 -34.94 -30.85
C ASP A 327 11.18 -33.55 -31.25
N PHE A 328 12.02 -33.51 -32.29
CA PHE A 328 12.52 -32.26 -32.87
C PHE A 328 12.83 -32.48 -34.35
N GLU A 329 12.36 -31.57 -35.17
CA GLU A 329 12.70 -31.50 -36.59
C GLU A 329 13.27 -30.11 -36.88
N PRO A 330 14.40 -30.03 -37.61
CA PRO A 330 14.98 -28.75 -38.03
C PRO A 330 13.99 -27.98 -38.97
N SER A 331 13.95 -26.66 -38.87
CA SER A 331 13.17 -25.84 -39.77
C SER A 331 13.75 -25.86 -41.21
N ALA A 332 12.91 -25.61 -42.22
CA ALA A 332 13.36 -25.48 -43.61
C ALA A 332 14.41 -24.35 -43.79
N ASP A 333 14.30 -23.27 -43.01
CA ASP A 333 15.26 -22.16 -43.06
C ASP A 333 16.60 -22.51 -42.47
N TYR A 334 16.67 -23.46 -41.51
CA TYR A 334 17.90 -23.88 -40.81
C TYR A 334 17.97 -25.40 -40.75
N PRO A 335 18.19 -26.09 -41.87
CA PRO A 335 18.12 -27.53 -41.94
C PRO A 335 19.34 -28.23 -41.23
N TYR A 336 20.39 -27.49 -40.95
CA TYR A 336 21.57 -28.02 -40.27
C TYR A 336 21.62 -27.56 -38.81
N VAL A 337 21.31 -28.48 -37.88
CA VAL A 337 21.36 -28.21 -36.43
C VAL A 337 22.45 -29.03 -35.80
N TRP A 338 23.21 -28.38 -34.93
CA TRP A 338 24.33 -29.00 -34.26
C TRP A 338 24.39 -28.55 -32.80
N VAL A 339 24.74 -29.46 -31.91
CA VAL A 339 24.88 -29.17 -30.47
C VAL A 339 26.37 -29.42 -30.08
N SER A 340 26.92 -28.53 -29.26
CA SER A 340 28.24 -28.67 -28.68
C SER A 340 28.25 -28.23 -27.24
N GLY A 341 28.78 -29.09 -26.38
CA GLY A 341 28.80 -28.80 -24.94
C GLY A 341 28.95 -30.08 -24.10
N LYS A 342 28.54 -29.96 -22.84
CA LYS A 342 28.70 -31.02 -21.84
C LYS A 342 27.36 -31.33 -21.19
N LYS A 343 27.04 -32.62 -21.09
CA LYS A 343 25.88 -33.09 -20.30
C LYS A 343 26.26 -33.10 -18.81
N LEU A 344 25.45 -32.46 -17.99
CA LEU A 344 25.60 -32.32 -16.54
C LEU A 344 24.55 -33.14 -15.82
N LYS A 345 24.95 -34.11 -15.03
CA LYS A 345 24.04 -35.04 -14.33
C LYS A 345 23.37 -34.40 -13.08
N LYS A 346 24.05 -33.43 -12.45
CA LYS A 346 23.69 -32.84 -11.14
C LYS A 346 23.47 -31.32 -11.20
N GLY A 347 23.07 -30.79 -12.36
CA GLY A 347 22.90 -29.34 -12.55
C GLY A 347 24.24 -28.60 -12.85
N PRO A 348 24.22 -27.25 -12.77
CA PRO A 348 25.34 -26.42 -13.19
C PRO A 348 26.60 -26.70 -12.38
N GLU A 349 27.76 -26.69 -13.09
CA GLU A 349 29.08 -26.87 -12.48
C GLU A 349 29.80 -25.53 -12.29
N ASP A 350 29.41 -24.52 -13.06
CA ASP A 350 29.97 -23.16 -12.98
C ASP A 350 28.83 -22.15 -12.69
N TYR A 351 29.09 -21.17 -11.81
CA TYR A 351 28.12 -20.14 -11.48
C TYR A 351 27.72 -19.28 -12.69
N ARG A 352 28.59 -19.18 -13.70
CA ARG A 352 28.33 -18.43 -14.92
C ARG A 352 27.23 -19.03 -15.77
N ASP A 353 27.01 -20.35 -15.69
CA ASP A 353 25.86 -21.00 -16.35
C ASP A 353 24.49 -20.49 -15.82
N VAL A 354 24.46 -19.99 -14.59
CA VAL A 354 23.26 -19.50 -13.87
C VAL A 354 23.53 -18.16 -13.18
N ARG A 355 24.42 -17.34 -13.77
CA ARG A 355 24.93 -16.10 -13.20
C ARG A 355 23.83 -15.18 -12.67
N GLU A 356 22.83 -14.89 -13.49
CA GLU A 356 21.75 -13.97 -13.14
C GLU A 356 20.99 -14.44 -11.89
N LYS A 357 20.72 -15.74 -11.80
CA LYS A 357 20.04 -16.32 -10.63
C LYS A 357 20.94 -16.25 -9.38
N VAL A 358 22.21 -16.58 -9.51
CA VAL A 358 23.19 -16.52 -8.41
C VAL A 358 23.34 -15.08 -7.89
N GLU A 359 23.42 -14.12 -8.79
CA GLU A 359 23.54 -12.70 -8.45
C GLU A 359 22.28 -12.19 -7.73
N LYS A 360 21.09 -12.56 -8.22
CA LYS A 360 19.83 -12.24 -7.58
C LYS A 360 19.75 -12.81 -6.16
N ASP A 361 20.00 -14.11 -5.99
CA ASP A 361 19.95 -14.79 -4.70
C ASP A 361 20.99 -14.23 -3.71
N TRP A 362 22.19 -13.90 -4.20
CA TRP A 362 23.23 -13.25 -3.39
C TRP A 362 22.77 -11.87 -2.90
N ARG A 363 22.17 -11.05 -3.78
CA ARG A 363 21.69 -9.71 -3.46
C ARG A 363 20.54 -9.76 -2.48
N GLU A 364 19.58 -10.67 -2.68
CA GLU A 364 18.47 -10.89 -1.74
C GLU A 364 18.99 -11.31 -0.36
N GLY A 365 19.97 -12.20 -0.31
CA GLY A 365 20.61 -12.61 0.95
C GLY A 365 21.30 -11.45 1.66
N LYS A 366 21.98 -10.56 0.91
CA LYS A 366 22.60 -9.34 1.47
C LYS A 366 21.57 -8.34 1.98
N LYS A 367 20.50 -8.06 1.20
CA LYS A 367 19.39 -7.19 1.64
C LYS A 367 18.76 -7.70 2.92
N LYS A 368 18.57 -9.03 3.03
CA LYS A 368 18.02 -9.64 4.24
C LYS A 368 18.95 -9.41 5.45
N ALA A 369 20.24 -9.58 5.29
CA ALA A 369 21.22 -9.34 6.35
C ALA A 369 21.26 -7.86 6.78
N GLU A 370 21.19 -6.91 5.81
CA GLU A 370 21.08 -5.48 6.10
C GLU A 370 19.80 -5.19 6.91
N MET A 371 18.66 -5.78 6.52
CA MET A 371 17.41 -5.61 7.23
C MET A 371 17.46 -6.20 8.65
N GLU A 372 18.10 -7.34 8.84
CA GLU A 372 18.30 -7.93 10.17
C GLU A 372 19.15 -7.01 11.06
N ALA A 373 20.19 -6.38 10.52
CA ALA A 373 20.99 -5.39 11.25
C ALA A 373 20.17 -4.15 11.65
N ILE A 374 19.28 -3.68 10.76
CA ILE A 374 18.35 -2.57 11.04
C ILE A 374 17.40 -2.94 12.17
N ILE A 375 16.82 -4.14 12.14
CA ILE A 375 15.90 -4.65 13.18
C ILE A 375 16.61 -4.69 14.55
N GLN A 376 17.85 -5.14 14.58
CA GLN A 376 18.63 -5.16 15.82
C GLN A 376 19.00 -3.75 16.32
N LYS A 377 19.29 -2.83 15.38
CA LYS A 377 19.64 -1.44 15.70
C LYS A 377 18.46 -0.66 16.29
N TYR A 378 17.29 -0.79 15.69
CA TYR A 378 16.08 -0.08 16.12
C TYR A 378 15.11 -1.05 16.78
N ARG A 379 15.33 -1.36 18.04
CA ARG A 379 14.43 -2.23 18.81
C ARG A 379 13.02 -1.67 18.80
N VAL A 380 12.07 -2.57 18.72
CA VAL A 380 10.64 -2.24 18.76
C VAL A 380 10.10 -2.71 20.10
N GLU A 381 9.40 -1.80 20.79
CA GLU A 381 8.71 -2.08 22.04
C GLU A 381 7.22 -1.80 21.83
N ILE A 382 6.41 -2.85 21.90
CA ILE A 382 4.96 -2.77 21.63
C ILE A 382 4.21 -2.80 22.96
N ASP A 383 3.34 -1.81 23.19
CA ASP A 383 2.38 -1.82 24.26
C ASP A 383 1.22 -2.77 23.91
N LYS A 384 1.24 -3.94 24.55
CA LYS A 384 0.26 -5.01 24.29
C LYS A 384 -1.15 -4.64 24.79
N GLU A 385 -1.27 -3.80 25.80
CA GLU A 385 -2.57 -3.38 26.29
C GLU A 385 -3.21 -2.36 25.34
N VAL A 386 -2.42 -1.42 24.83
CA VAL A 386 -2.87 -0.51 23.79
C VAL A 386 -3.21 -1.27 22.51
N LEU A 387 -2.41 -2.27 22.12
CA LEU A 387 -2.68 -3.08 20.92
C LEU A 387 -4.04 -3.79 20.98
N LYS A 388 -4.47 -4.25 22.15
CA LYS A 388 -5.79 -4.88 22.34
C LYS A 388 -6.95 -3.91 22.09
N THR A 389 -6.72 -2.61 22.21
CA THR A 389 -7.73 -1.55 22.02
C THR A 389 -7.80 -1.05 20.58
N VAL A 390 -6.96 -1.56 19.68
CA VAL A 390 -6.94 -1.18 18.27
C VAL A 390 -8.20 -1.66 17.59
N ASN A 391 -8.95 -0.73 17.02
CA ASN A 391 -10.13 -0.99 16.22
C ASN A 391 -9.78 -0.88 14.74
N ARG A 392 -10.25 -1.84 13.95
CA ARG A 392 -10.26 -1.66 12.50
C ARG A 392 -11.43 -0.75 12.19
N ALA A 393 -11.17 0.47 11.72
CA ALA A 393 -12.23 1.32 11.18
C ALA A 393 -12.89 0.55 10.02
N GLU A 394 -14.13 0.11 10.19
CA GLU A 394 -14.92 -0.44 9.10
C GLU A 394 -15.11 0.71 8.11
N ASN A 395 -14.57 0.56 6.90
CA ASN A 395 -14.87 1.45 5.78
C ASN A 395 -16.37 1.28 5.48
N LYS A 396 -17.19 2.20 6.05
CA LYS A 396 -18.62 2.37 5.72
C LYS A 396 -18.74 3.17 4.44
#